data_621fec04055e8dd51e388262a1b67958
#
_entry.id   621fec04055e8dd51e388262a1b67958
#
_cell.length_a   1.000
_cell.length_b   1.000
_cell.length_c   1.000
_cell.angle_alpha   90.00
_cell.angle_beta   90.00
_cell.angle_gamma   90.00
#
_symmetry.space_group_name_H-M   'P 1'
#
loop_
_entity.id
_entity.type
_entity.pdbx_description
1 polymer ?
#
loop_
_entity_poly.entity_id
_entity_poly.type
_entity_poly.pdbx_seq_one_letter_code
_entity_poly.pdbx_strand_id
1 'polypeptide(L)'
;MTGRLADRVAFITGAARGQGRAHAVRMAREGADIIAVDIAGKLPSCVRYDSATPEDLAETVRLVEATGRRIISAVTDVRDFDGLRDVVGDGVAKLGRLDIIVANAGITAPQAWNEITPESFRDVMDINATGTWNTVMAGAQKIIDGGRGGSVILISSAAGMKFQPFMVHYTASKHAITGMARAFAAELGVHSIRVNSVHPGPVNTAMGSADMAGALANFTETSPHLANTLTPFLPIWVAEPEDIADTVCWLASDESRNITAAAIPVDQGSTQY
;
A
#
# COMPACT_ATOMS: atom_id res chain seq x y z
N MET A 1 -19.78 13.37 -16.46
CA MET A 1 -19.21 12.03 -16.78
C MET A 1 -19.20 11.23 -15.51
N THR A 2 -19.73 10.02 -15.51
CA THR A 2 -19.62 9.08 -14.38
C THR A 2 -18.15 8.69 -14.26
N GLY A 3 -17.56 8.80 -13.05
CA GLY A 3 -16.16 8.42 -12.80
C GLY A 3 -15.88 6.95 -13.08
N ARG A 4 -14.60 6.58 -13.29
CA ARG A 4 -14.15 5.20 -13.61
C ARG A 4 -14.49 4.16 -12.52
N LEU A 5 -14.73 4.61 -11.30
CA LEU A 5 -15.08 3.78 -10.13
C LEU A 5 -16.48 4.09 -9.59
N ALA A 6 -17.37 4.63 -10.44
CA ALA A 6 -18.73 4.92 -10.04
C ALA A 6 -19.40 3.66 -9.43
N ASP A 7 -20.09 3.87 -8.30
CA ASP A 7 -20.80 2.82 -7.55
C ASP A 7 -19.92 1.66 -7.04
N ARG A 8 -18.60 1.84 -6.96
CA ARG A 8 -17.66 0.89 -6.33
C ARG A 8 -17.37 1.28 -4.89
N VAL A 9 -16.93 0.31 -4.10
CA VAL A 9 -16.44 0.52 -2.72
C VAL A 9 -15.02 -0.03 -2.62
N ALA A 10 -14.10 0.80 -2.10
CA ALA A 10 -12.70 0.45 -1.92
C ALA A 10 -12.33 0.37 -0.43
N PHE A 11 -11.70 -0.73 -0.02
CA PHE A 11 -11.07 -0.87 1.30
C PHE A 11 -9.57 -0.57 1.19
N ILE A 12 -9.08 0.38 2.00
CA ILE A 12 -7.71 0.91 1.92
C ILE A 12 -7.08 0.90 3.31
N THR A 13 -5.90 0.29 3.45
CA THR A 13 -5.12 0.30 4.69
C THR A 13 -3.96 1.30 4.64
N GLY A 14 -3.56 1.86 5.80
CA GLY A 14 -2.57 2.93 5.85
C GLY A 14 -3.09 4.24 5.28
N ALA A 15 -4.37 4.54 5.50
CA ALA A 15 -5.12 5.58 4.79
C ALA A 15 -5.00 6.98 5.41
N ALA A 16 -4.36 7.14 6.58
CA ALA A 16 -4.33 8.40 7.28
C ALA A 16 -3.52 9.49 6.54
N ARG A 17 -2.49 9.11 5.78
CA ARG A 17 -1.61 10.07 5.09
C ARG A 17 -0.87 9.43 3.89
N GLY A 18 -0.04 10.24 3.20
CA GLY A 18 0.84 9.77 2.11
C GLY A 18 0.07 9.04 1.01
N GLN A 19 0.60 7.90 0.55
CA GLN A 19 0.01 7.14 -0.56
C GLN A 19 -1.42 6.69 -0.24
N GLY A 20 -1.69 6.17 0.98
CA GLY A 20 -3.03 5.69 1.33
C GLY A 20 -4.11 6.77 1.29
N ARG A 21 -3.79 7.98 1.76
CA ARG A 21 -4.68 9.15 1.60
C ARG A 21 -4.87 9.49 0.12
N ALA A 22 -3.78 9.53 -0.67
CA ALA A 22 -3.86 9.82 -2.09
C ALA A 22 -4.73 8.78 -2.83
N HIS A 23 -4.61 7.49 -2.51
CA HIS A 23 -5.46 6.44 -3.08
C HIS A 23 -6.94 6.69 -2.73
N ALA A 24 -7.26 6.97 -1.46
CA ALA A 24 -8.62 7.22 -1.00
C ALA A 24 -9.26 8.41 -1.73
N VAL A 25 -8.57 9.54 -1.77
CA VAL A 25 -9.04 10.76 -2.42
C VAL A 25 -9.16 10.58 -3.93
N ARG A 26 -8.17 9.93 -4.57
CA ARG A 26 -8.19 9.69 -6.02
C ARG A 26 -9.33 8.79 -6.43
N MET A 27 -9.56 7.70 -5.71
CA MET A 27 -10.68 6.78 -5.98
C MET A 27 -12.03 7.43 -5.71
N ALA A 28 -12.15 8.26 -4.67
CA ALA A 28 -13.36 9.00 -4.38
C ALA A 28 -13.71 10.01 -5.49
N ARG A 29 -12.72 10.72 -6.04
CA ARG A 29 -12.90 11.60 -7.21
C ARG A 29 -13.39 10.85 -8.45
N GLU A 30 -13.10 9.57 -8.55
CA GLU A 30 -13.58 8.68 -9.62
C GLU A 30 -14.91 7.97 -9.27
N GLY A 31 -15.52 8.32 -8.14
CA GLY A 31 -16.87 7.89 -7.78
C GLY A 31 -16.96 6.73 -6.81
N ALA A 32 -15.85 6.24 -6.24
CA ALA A 32 -15.88 5.19 -5.23
C ALA A 32 -16.24 5.72 -3.85
N ASP A 33 -16.96 4.93 -3.06
CA ASP A 33 -17.05 5.06 -1.60
C ASP A 33 -15.88 4.34 -0.95
N ILE A 34 -15.46 4.75 0.24
CA ILE A 34 -14.22 4.31 0.86
C ILE A 34 -14.46 3.65 2.23
N ILE A 35 -13.76 2.54 2.49
CA ILE A 35 -13.52 1.99 3.82
C ILE A 35 -12.03 2.21 4.10
N ALA A 36 -11.68 2.98 5.13
CA ALA A 36 -10.32 3.41 5.41
C ALA A 36 -9.88 2.97 6.80
N VAL A 37 -8.71 2.36 6.91
CA VAL A 37 -8.09 2.07 8.21
C VAL A 37 -6.66 2.57 8.26
N ASP A 38 -6.24 2.94 9.46
CA ASP A 38 -4.87 3.26 9.79
C ASP A 38 -4.63 2.94 11.27
N ILE A 39 -3.39 2.61 11.64
CA ILE A 39 -3.04 2.45 13.06
C ILE A 39 -3.18 3.78 13.81
N ALA A 40 -2.96 4.91 13.12
CA ALA A 40 -3.03 6.27 13.66
C ALA A 40 -2.49 6.36 15.08
N GLY A 41 -1.32 5.75 15.32
CA GLY A 41 -0.76 5.53 16.65
C GLY A 41 0.69 5.07 16.59
N LYS A 42 1.22 4.64 17.74
CA LYS A 42 2.64 4.33 17.90
C LYS A 42 3.12 3.23 16.96
N LEU A 43 4.19 3.52 16.22
CA LEU A 43 4.94 2.57 15.39
C LEU A 43 6.03 1.83 16.21
N PRO A 44 6.54 0.69 15.71
CA PRO A 44 7.69 0.01 16.28
C PRO A 44 8.91 0.92 16.46
N SER A 45 9.74 0.62 17.45
CA SER A 45 10.91 1.45 17.82
C SER A 45 11.99 1.53 16.72
N CYS A 46 12.00 0.59 15.79
CA CYS A 46 12.92 0.60 14.65
C CYS A 46 12.56 1.65 13.58
N VAL A 47 11.33 2.16 13.59
CA VAL A 47 10.86 3.21 12.65
C VAL A 47 11.36 4.57 13.11
N ARG A 48 11.93 5.36 12.18
CA ARG A 48 12.57 6.65 12.46
C ARG A 48 11.80 7.87 11.95
N TYR A 49 10.55 7.72 11.56
CA TYR A 49 9.68 8.81 11.14
C TYR A 49 8.41 8.84 12.01
N ASP A 50 7.79 10.00 12.08
CA ASP A 50 6.61 10.21 12.92
C ASP A 50 5.45 9.31 12.50
N SER A 51 4.70 8.82 13.48
CA SER A 51 3.46 8.08 13.27
C SER A 51 2.37 8.99 12.69
N ALA A 52 1.42 8.41 11.97
CA ALA A 52 0.17 9.08 11.67
C ALA A 52 -0.66 9.25 12.96
N THR A 53 -1.49 10.27 12.98
CA THR A 53 -2.38 10.58 14.11
C THR A 53 -3.85 10.34 13.76
N PRO A 54 -4.77 10.28 14.73
CA PRO A 54 -6.21 10.27 14.46
C PRO A 54 -6.68 11.48 13.64
N GLU A 55 -6.03 12.64 13.83
CA GLU A 55 -6.31 13.87 13.08
C GLU A 55 -5.91 13.72 11.60
N ASP A 56 -4.81 13.01 11.32
CA ASP A 56 -4.42 12.68 9.95
C ASP A 56 -5.49 11.82 9.25
N LEU A 57 -6.06 10.84 9.97
CA LEU A 57 -7.14 10.02 9.43
C LEU A 57 -8.42 10.84 9.24
N ALA A 58 -8.75 11.73 10.18
CA ALA A 58 -9.89 12.64 10.07
C ALA A 58 -9.74 13.60 8.88
N GLU A 59 -8.54 14.04 8.56
CA GLU A 59 -8.27 14.83 7.35
C GLU A 59 -8.54 14.03 6.07
N THR A 60 -8.18 12.75 6.03
CA THR A 60 -8.53 11.89 4.91
C THR A 60 -10.04 11.76 4.74
N VAL A 61 -10.77 11.61 5.86
CA VAL A 61 -12.26 11.59 5.85
C VAL A 61 -12.80 12.87 5.24
N ARG A 62 -12.36 14.03 5.72
CA ARG A 62 -12.78 15.34 5.22
C ARG A 62 -12.53 15.50 3.72
N LEU A 63 -11.37 15.06 3.23
CA LEU A 63 -11.00 15.17 1.82
C LEU A 63 -11.84 14.25 0.92
N VAL A 64 -12.18 13.04 1.38
CA VAL A 64 -13.06 12.12 0.65
C VAL A 64 -14.49 12.68 0.61
N GLU A 65 -15.04 13.13 1.74
CA GLU A 65 -16.38 13.73 1.83
C GLU A 65 -16.52 14.97 0.96
N ALA A 66 -15.46 15.77 0.83
CA ALA A 66 -15.42 16.94 -0.06
C ALA A 66 -15.60 16.59 -1.54
N THR A 67 -15.40 15.32 -1.94
CA THR A 67 -15.71 14.83 -3.29
C THR A 67 -17.18 14.44 -3.47
N GLY A 68 -17.99 14.47 -2.40
CA GLY A 68 -19.37 14.00 -2.39
C GLY A 68 -19.50 12.48 -2.20
N ARG A 69 -18.41 11.78 -1.84
CA ARG A 69 -18.44 10.31 -1.59
C ARG A 69 -18.47 10.01 -0.10
N ARG A 70 -18.96 8.82 0.24
CA ARG A 70 -19.06 8.33 1.61
C ARG A 70 -17.75 7.68 2.01
N ILE A 71 -17.38 7.80 3.28
CA ILE A 71 -16.24 7.11 3.86
C ILE A 71 -16.61 6.55 5.25
N ILE A 72 -16.20 5.32 5.50
CA ILE A 72 -16.20 4.69 6.83
C ILE A 72 -14.73 4.55 7.23
N SER A 73 -14.36 5.11 8.36
CA SER A 73 -12.98 5.03 8.85
C SER A 73 -12.89 4.44 10.24
N ALA A 74 -11.78 3.74 10.51
CA ALA A 74 -11.47 3.20 11.83
C ALA A 74 -9.96 3.24 12.11
N VAL A 75 -9.60 3.44 13.36
CA VAL A 75 -8.24 3.23 13.86
C VAL A 75 -8.07 1.74 14.11
N THR A 76 -7.23 1.07 13.31
CA THR A 76 -7.02 -0.38 13.37
C THR A 76 -5.62 -0.73 12.88
N ASP A 77 -4.94 -1.61 13.61
CA ASP A 77 -3.64 -2.16 13.22
C ASP A 77 -3.84 -3.29 12.20
N VAL A 78 -3.06 -3.31 11.12
CA VAL A 78 -3.14 -4.40 10.11
C VAL A 78 -2.71 -5.77 10.67
N ARG A 79 -2.08 -5.81 11.82
CA ARG A 79 -1.77 -7.06 12.56
C ARG A 79 -2.98 -7.64 13.28
N ASP A 80 -3.99 -6.81 13.56
CA ASP A 80 -5.27 -7.23 14.17
C ASP A 80 -6.24 -7.70 13.08
N PHE A 81 -6.20 -9.00 12.81
CA PHE A 81 -7.02 -9.61 11.76
C PHE A 81 -8.53 -9.50 12.05
N ASP A 82 -8.94 -9.73 13.29
CA ASP A 82 -10.36 -9.66 13.66
C ASP A 82 -10.87 -8.21 13.61
N GLY A 83 -10.09 -7.24 14.08
CA GLY A 83 -10.39 -5.82 13.95
C GLY A 83 -10.55 -5.38 12.49
N LEU A 84 -9.71 -5.86 11.57
CA LEU A 84 -9.88 -5.60 10.14
C LEU A 84 -11.18 -6.19 9.59
N ARG A 85 -11.53 -7.43 9.97
CA ARG A 85 -12.79 -8.09 9.54
C ARG A 85 -14.02 -7.32 10.02
N ASP A 86 -14.00 -6.86 11.25
CA ASP A 86 -15.11 -6.10 11.84
C ASP A 86 -15.31 -4.78 11.10
N VAL A 87 -14.23 -4.04 10.84
CA VAL A 87 -14.30 -2.79 10.08
C VAL A 87 -14.79 -3.00 8.64
N VAL A 88 -14.32 -4.04 7.97
CA VAL A 88 -14.79 -4.38 6.61
C VAL A 88 -16.26 -4.79 6.65
N GLY A 89 -16.67 -5.60 7.64
CA GLY A 89 -18.06 -6.00 7.83
C GLY A 89 -19.01 -4.81 8.02
N ASP A 90 -18.62 -3.90 8.89
CA ASP A 90 -19.34 -2.66 9.19
C ASP A 90 -19.42 -1.74 7.96
N GLY A 91 -18.29 -1.59 7.24
CA GLY A 91 -18.22 -0.82 6.01
C GLY A 91 -19.14 -1.38 4.92
N VAL A 92 -19.12 -2.69 4.69
CA VAL A 92 -20.01 -3.36 3.72
C VAL A 92 -21.47 -3.23 4.13
N ALA A 93 -21.80 -3.35 5.42
CA ALA A 93 -23.17 -3.17 5.90
C ALA A 93 -23.70 -1.75 5.63
N LYS A 94 -22.86 -0.73 5.76
CA LYS A 94 -23.22 0.69 5.56
C LYS A 94 -23.17 1.15 4.10
N LEU A 95 -22.19 0.63 3.33
CA LEU A 95 -21.96 1.04 1.93
C LEU A 95 -22.59 0.08 0.90
N GLY A 96 -22.98 -1.12 1.34
CA GLY A 96 -23.75 -2.09 0.55
C GLY A 96 -22.91 -3.09 -0.27
N ARG A 97 -21.59 -2.91 -0.37
CA ARG A 97 -20.69 -3.75 -1.19
C ARG A 97 -19.21 -3.58 -0.84
N LEU A 98 -18.39 -4.45 -1.39
CA LEU A 98 -16.94 -4.26 -1.52
C LEU A 98 -16.51 -4.74 -2.92
N ASP A 99 -15.63 -3.99 -3.59
CA ASP A 99 -15.17 -4.28 -4.95
C ASP A 99 -13.66 -4.20 -5.09
N ILE A 100 -13.01 -3.38 -4.26
CA ILE A 100 -11.61 -3.05 -4.38
C ILE A 100 -10.93 -3.19 -3.02
N ILE A 101 -9.75 -3.80 -2.98
CA ILE A 101 -8.88 -3.83 -1.81
C ILE A 101 -7.54 -3.21 -2.20
N VAL A 102 -7.07 -2.24 -1.42
CA VAL A 102 -5.73 -1.67 -1.54
C VAL A 102 -4.98 -1.95 -0.23
N ALA A 103 -4.16 -2.98 -0.23
CA ALA A 103 -3.28 -3.31 0.89
C ALA A 103 -2.03 -2.42 0.81
N ASN A 104 -2.10 -1.24 1.44
CA ASN A 104 -1.10 -0.20 1.34
C ASN A 104 -0.29 0.00 2.63
N ALA A 105 -0.83 -0.30 3.80
CA ALA A 105 -0.12 -0.13 5.06
C ALA A 105 1.24 -0.82 5.06
N GLY A 106 2.26 -0.13 5.57
CA GLY A 106 3.61 -0.67 5.66
C GLY A 106 4.57 0.28 6.34
N ILE A 107 5.69 -0.26 6.78
CA ILE A 107 6.79 0.48 7.42
C ILE A 107 8.10 0.17 6.73
N THR A 108 9.09 1.04 6.97
CA THR A 108 10.49 0.80 6.62
C THR A 108 11.39 1.23 7.78
N ALA A 109 12.54 0.57 7.89
CA ALA A 109 13.55 0.85 8.91
C ALA A 109 14.94 0.62 8.30
N PRO A 110 15.66 1.70 7.87
CA PRO A 110 17.04 1.57 7.41
C PRO A 110 17.96 1.11 8.53
N GLN A 111 18.57 -0.05 8.35
CA GLN A 111 19.51 -0.66 9.30
C GLN A 111 20.55 -1.47 8.53
N ALA A 112 21.82 -1.39 8.92
CA ALA A 112 22.84 -2.29 8.40
C ALA A 112 22.50 -3.73 8.77
N TRP A 113 22.94 -4.70 7.97
CA TRP A 113 22.58 -6.12 8.14
C TRP A 113 22.86 -6.66 9.56
N ASN A 114 23.91 -6.17 10.20
CA ASN A 114 24.34 -6.54 11.54
C ASN A 114 23.68 -5.73 12.68
N GLU A 115 22.86 -4.72 12.33
CA GLU A 115 22.06 -3.93 13.26
C GLU A 115 20.60 -4.39 13.31
N ILE A 116 20.18 -5.19 12.34
CA ILE A 116 18.83 -5.76 12.30
C ILE A 116 18.68 -6.78 13.43
N THR A 117 17.83 -6.47 14.38
CA THR A 117 17.51 -7.39 15.49
C THR A 117 16.38 -8.35 15.09
N PRO A 118 16.25 -9.52 15.77
CA PRO A 118 15.09 -10.39 15.58
C PRO A 118 13.74 -9.69 15.80
N GLU A 119 13.70 -8.66 16.65
CA GLU A 119 12.50 -7.86 16.91
C GLU A 119 12.19 -6.98 15.71
N SER A 120 13.15 -6.14 15.26
CA SER A 120 12.92 -5.27 14.09
C SER A 120 12.62 -6.05 12.82
N PHE A 121 13.23 -7.24 12.65
CA PHE A 121 12.91 -8.13 11.54
C PHE A 121 11.44 -8.58 11.60
N ARG A 122 10.97 -9.05 12.76
CA ARG A 122 9.57 -9.46 12.95
C ARG A 122 8.61 -8.30 12.74
N ASP A 123 8.87 -7.14 13.34
CA ASP A 123 8.00 -5.96 13.20
C ASP A 123 7.75 -5.60 11.74
N VAL A 124 8.82 -5.58 10.92
CA VAL A 124 8.71 -5.27 9.49
C VAL A 124 7.95 -6.37 8.74
N MET A 125 8.20 -7.65 9.04
CA MET A 125 7.48 -8.76 8.40
C MET A 125 6.01 -8.81 8.82
N ASP A 126 5.71 -8.61 10.09
CA ASP A 126 4.35 -8.68 10.63
C ASP A 126 3.47 -7.56 10.07
N ILE A 127 4.00 -6.34 9.95
CA ILE A 127 3.25 -5.22 9.39
C ILE A 127 3.16 -5.33 7.87
N ASN A 128 4.29 -5.51 7.18
CA ASN A 128 4.32 -5.44 5.72
C ASN A 128 3.77 -6.70 5.05
N ALA A 129 4.20 -7.89 5.48
CA ALA A 129 3.81 -9.14 4.84
C ALA A 129 2.53 -9.72 5.45
N THR A 130 2.53 -9.96 6.77
CA THR A 130 1.34 -10.51 7.44
C THR A 130 0.17 -9.53 7.39
N GLY A 131 0.41 -8.23 7.61
CA GLY A 131 -0.63 -7.20 7.52
C GLY A 131 -1.22 -7.05 6.11
N THR A 132 -0.42 -7.23 5.05
CA THR A 132 -0.94 -7.30 3.68
C THR A 132 -1.84 -8.52 3.49
N TRP A 133 -1.41 -9.70 3.95
CA TRP A 133 -2.20 -10.92 3.91
C TRP A 133 -3.51 -10.75 4.69
N ASN A 134 -3.47 -10.24 5.93
CA ASN A 134 -4.63 -9.94 6.76
C ASN A 134 -5.62 -9.02 6.02
N THR A 135 -5.11 -7.97 5.37
CA THR A 135 -5.93 -7.00 4.61
C THR A 135 -6.71 -7.68 3.50
N VAL A 136 -6.06 -8.55 2.72
CA VAL A 136 -6.73 -9.30 1.65
C VAL A 136 -7.75 -10.27 2.24
N MET A 137 -7.38 -11.04 3.25
CA MET A 137 -8.26 -12.05 3.85
C MET A 137 -9.47 -11.45 4.56
N ALA A 138 -9.36 -10.24 5.13
CA ALA A 138 -10.49 -9.55 5.74
C ALA A 138 -11.57 -9.15 4.71
N GLY A 139 -11.18 -8.86 3.46
CA GLY A 139 -12.09 -8.32 2.45
C GLY A 139 -12.44 -9.26 1.29
N ALA A 140 -11.56 -10.20 0.91
CA ALA A 140 -11.72 -11.00 -0.31
C ALA A 140 -13.06 -11.78 -0.34
N GLN A 141 -13.48 -12.39 0.78
CA GLN A 141 -14.75 -13.12 0.84
C GLN A 141 -15.94 -12.18 0.58
N LYS A 142 -15.89 -10.91 1.00
CA LYS A 142 -16.96 -9.94 0.75
C LYS A 142 -17.10 -9.59 -0.74
N ILE A 143 -15.97 -9.57 -1.47
CA ILE A 143 -16.00 -9.40 -2.93
C ILE A 143 -16.61 -10.66 -3.59
N ILE A 144 -16.19 -11.86 -3.16
CA ILE A 144 -16.72 -13.13 -3.66
C ILE A 144 -18.23 -13.22 -3.45
N ASP A 145 -18.71 -12.95 -2.23
CA ASP A 145 -20.12 -12.96 -1.86
C ASP A 145 -20.96 -11.98 -2.71
N GLY A 146 -20.33 -10.89 -3.14
CA GLY A 146 -20.92 -9.90 -4.03
C GLY A 146 -21.17 -10.41 -5.45
N GLY A 147 -20.44 -11.42 -5.93
CA GLY A 147 -20.63 -12.08 -7.23
C GLY A 147 -20.35 -11.21 -8.46
N ARG A 148 -19.66 -10.06 -8.30
CA ARG A 148 -19.42 -9.08 -9.36
C ARG A 148 -17.96 -9.02 -9.83
N GLY A 149 -17.10 -9.88 -9.27
CA GLY A 149 -15.67 -9.75 -9.42
C GLY A 149 -15.09 -8.56 -8.64
N GLY A 150 -13.83 -8.24 -8.86
CA GLY A 150 -13.17 -7.15 -8.15
C GLY A 150 -11.71 -6.96 -8.51
N SER A 151 -11.05 -6.05 -7.77
CA SER A 151 -9.63 -5.77 -7.92
C SER A 151 -8.94 -5.67 -6.57
N VAL A 152 -7.86 -6.42 -6.40
CA VAL A 152 -6.99 -6.38 -5.22
C VAL A 152 -5.63 -5.82 -5.65
N ILE A 153 -5.17 -4.76 -5.01
CA ILE A 153 -3.91 -4.10 -5.31
C ILE A 153 -3.03 -4.13 -4.06
N LEU A 154 -1.87 -4.75 -4.18
CA LEU A 154 -0.90 -4.89 -3.10
C LEU A 154 0.24 -3.90 -3.32
N ILE A 155 0.45 -2.98 -2.38
CA ILE A 155 1.54 -2.00 -2.49
C ILE A 155 2.84 -2.62 -1.98
N SER A 156 3.66 -3.06 -2.94
CA SER A 156 5.00 -3.53 -2.70
C SER A 156 5.99 -2.34 -2.69
N SER A 157 7.05 -2.42 -3.45
CA SER A 157 8.11 -1.41 -3.62
C SER A 157 9.03 -1.83 -4.77
N ALA A 158 9.85 -0.94 -5.28
CA ALA A 158 11.04 -1.27 -6.06
C ALA A 158 11.88 -2.35 -5.35
N ALA A 159 11.93 -2.32 -4.00
CA ALA A 159 12.56 -3.34 -3.16
C ALA A 159 11.91 -4.73 -3.22
N GLY A 160 10.74 -4.88 -3.82
CA GLY A 160 10.09 -6.17 -4.09
C GLY A 160 10.36 -6.73 -5.49
N MET A 161 11.10 -6.00 -6.32
CA MET A 161 11.59 -6.43 -7.65
C MET A 161 13.12 -6.53 -7.71
N LYS A 162 13.79 -5.64 -6.98
CA LYS A 162 15.22 -5.54 -6.83
C LYS A 162 15.54 -5.58 -5.33
N PHE A 163 16.78 -5.51 -4.94
CA PHE A 163 17.16 -5.35 -3.54
C PHE A 163 17.18 -3.86 -3.14
N GLN A 164 16.92 -3.56 -1.87
CA GLN A 164 17.19 -2.27 -1.27
C GLN A 164 18.33 -2.45 -0.26
N PRO A 165 19.51 -1.85 -0.48
CA PRO A 165 20.61 -1.91 0.47
C PRO A 165 20.19 -1.39 1.86
N PHE A 166 20.76 -1.99 2.91
CA PHE A 166 20.53 -1.62 4.31
C PHE A 166 19.07 -1.76 4.78
N MET A 167 18.34 -2.64 4.12
CA MET A 167 16.93 -2.93 4.40
C MET A 167 16.60 -4.40 4.10
N VAL A 168 17.38 -5.36 4.64
CA VAL A 168 17.19 -6.79 4.36
C VAL A 168 15.77 -7.26 4.70
N HIS A 169 15.26 -6.91 5.89
CA HIS A 169 13.90 -7.24 6.34
C HIS A 169 12.83 -6.59 5.47
N TYR A 170 13.01 -5.32 5.08
CA TYR A 170 12.08 -4.61 4.19
C TYR A 170 12.08 -5.26 2.80
N THR A 171 13.25 -5.53 2.22
CA THR A 171 13.38 -6.23 0.94
C THR A 171 12.68 -7.59 0.98
N ALA A 172 12.91 -8.38 2.02
CA ALA A 172 12.25 -9.67 2.21
C ALA A 172 10.72 -9.52 2.26
N SER A 173 10.22 -8.55 3.03
CA SER A 173 8.77 -8.31 3.15
C SER A 173 8.13 -7.88 1.83
N LYS A 174 8.81 -7.03 1.04
CA LYS A 174 8.28 -6.55 -0.24
C LYS A 174 8.34 -7.61 -1.35
N HIS A 175 9.32 -8.52 -1.33
CA HIS A 175 9.32 -9.72 -2.17
C HIS A 175 8.19 -10.69 -1.78
N ALA A 176 7.90 -10.86 -0.49
CA ALA A 176 6.76 -11.66 -0.04
C ALA A 176 5.43 -11.13 -0.62
N ILE A 177 5.22 -9.81 -0.64
CA ILE A 177 4.04 -9.17 -1.25
C ILE A 177 3.94 -9.49 -2.74
N THR A 178 5.05 -9.45 -3.47
CA THR A 178 5.09 -9.81 -4.90
C THR A 178 4.69 -11.27 -5.14
N GLY A 179 5.16 -12.17 -4.27
CA GLY A 179 4.76 -13.58 -4.30
C GLY A 179 3.28 -13.78 -4.00
N MET A 180 2.79 -13.12 -2.94
CA MET A 180 1.37 -13.16 -2.56
C MET A 180 0.44 -12.66 -3.67
N ALA A 181 0.81 -11.59 -4.38
CA ALA A 181 0.00 -11.07 -5.48
C ALA A 181 -0.24 -12.13 -6.56
N ARG A 182 0.77 -12.91 -6.92
CA ARG A 182 0.68 -13.99 -7.91
C ARG A 182 -0.16 -15.17 -7.40
N ALA A 183 0.04 -15.58 -6.15
CA ALA A 183 -0.72 -16.68 -5.55
C ALA A 183 -2.20 -16.31 -5.44
N PHE A 184 -2.54 -15.15 -4.87
CA PHE A 184 -3.91 -14.69 -4.82
C PHE A 184 -4.55 -14.51 -6.20
N ALA A 185 -3.79 -14.04 -7.20
CA ALA A 185 -4.32 -13.92 -8.57
C ALA A 185 -4.73 -15.28 -9.15
N ALA A 186 -3.95 -16.33 -8.88
CA ALA A 186 -4.26 -17.67 -9.34
C ALA A 186 -5.51 -18.25 -8.64
N GLU A 187 -5.64 -18.05 -7.32
CA GLU A 187 -6.73 -18.61 -6.53
C GLU A 187 -8.04 -17.80 -6.66
N LEU A 188 -7.95 -16.48 -6.70
CA LEU A 188 -9.13 -15.61 -6.74
C LEU A 188 -9.66 -15.35 -8.17
N GLY A 189 -8.87 -15.72 -9.19
CA GLY A 189 -9.24 -15.52 -10.60
C GLY A 189 -10.54 -16.21 -11.00
N VAL A 190 -10.84 -17.38 -10.44
CA VAL A 190 -12.10 -18.10 -10.64
C VAL A 190 -13.33 -17.28 -10.21
N HIS A 191 -13.17 -16.33 -9.32
CA HIS A 191 -14.19 -15.40 -8.87
C HIS A 191 -14.19 -14.07 -9.64
N SER A 192 -13.45 -13.99 -10.76
CA SER A 192 -13.27 -12.76 -11.54
C SER A 192 -12.62 -11.62 -10.72
N ILE A 193 -11.78 -11.96 -9.74
CA ILE A 193 -11.00 -11.01 -8.93
C ILE A 193 -9.59 -10.95 -9.49
N ARG A 194 -9.17 -9.76 -9.92
CA ARG A 194 -7.81 -9.50 -10.36
C ARG A 194 -6.95 -9.14 -9.16
N VAL A 195 -5.72 -9.63 -9.13
CA VAL A 195 -4.75 -9.27 -8.07
C VAL A 195 -3.44 -8.84 -8.72
N ASN A 196 -2.97 -7.64 -8.39
CA ASN A 196 -1.73 -7.10 -8.91
C ASN A 196 -0.90 -6.46 -7.78
N SER A 197 0.41 -6.37 -7.96
CA SER A 197 1.28 -5.59 -7.10
C SER A 197 1.78 -4.33 -7.79
N VAL A 198 1.83 -3.22 -7.07
CA VAL A 198 2.42 -1.95 -7.50
C VAL A 198 3.75 -1.78 -6.77
N HIS A 199 4.77 -1.33 -7.48
CA HIS A 199 6.15 -1.23 -7.01
C HIS A 199 6.64 0.21 -7.13
N PRO A 200 6.29 1.09 -6.16
CA PRO A 200 6.80 2.45 -6.16
C PRO A 200 8.32 2.52 -5.97
N GLY A 201 8.95 3.48 -6.64
CA GLY A 201 10.25 4.01 -6.29
C GLY A 201 10.17 4.92 -5.06
N PRO A 202 11.11 5.87 -4.89
CA PRO A 202 11.01 6.90 -3.86
C PRO A 202 9.74 7.75 -4.04
N VAL A 203 8.98 7.94 -2.96
CA VAL A 203 7.74 8.75 -2.94
C VAL A 203 7.81 9.77 -1.82
N ASN A 204 7.38 11.00 -2.08
CA ASN A 204 7.33 12.11 -1.14
C ASN A 204 6.29 11.85 -0.02
N THR A 205 6.72 11.16 1.02
CA THR A 205 5.90 10.79 2.18
C THR A 205 6.74 10.88 3.46
N ALA A 206 6.11 10.78 4.62
CA ALA A 206 6.81 10.69 5.89
C ALA A 206 7.83 9.53 5.94
N MET A 207 7.56 8.42 5.25
CA MET A 207 8.47 7.28 5.11
C MET A 207 9.75 7.66 4.33
N GLY A 208 9.70 8.62 3.40
CA GLY A 208 10.83 9.15 2.63
C GLY A 208 11.45 10.39 3.26
N SER A 209 11.37 10.56 4.57
CA SER A 209 11.84 11.74 5.31
C SER A 209 13.36 12.00 5.21
N ALA A 210 13.79 13.18 5.70
CA ALA A 210 15.19 13.55 5.78
C ALA A 210 16.05 12.56 6.57
N ASP A 211 15.47 11.91 7.59
CA ASP A 211 16.16 10.88 8.38
C ASP A 211 16.46 9.62 7.55
N MET A 212 15.57 9.26 6.65
CA MET A 212 15.80 8.19 5.67
C MET A 212 16.96 8.56 4.72
N ALA A 213 16.93 9.76 4.18
CA ALA A 213 17.98 10.24 3.27
C ALA A 213 19.34 10.31 3.98
N GLY A 214 19.36 10.77 5.23
CA GLY A 214 20.58 10.82 6.07
C GLY A 214 21.13 9.43 6.37
N ALA A 215 20.28 8.46 6.72
CA ALA A 215 20.71 7.09 6.94
C ALA A 215 21.30 6.46 5.67
N LEU A 216 20.67 6.67 4.51
CA LEU A 216 21.17 6.17 3.22
C LEU A 216 22.50 6.85 2.82
N ALA A 217 22.68 8.14 3.09
CA ALA A 217 23.93 8.85 2.83
C ALA A 217 25.10 8.26 3.63
N ASN A 218 24.91 8.00 4.93
CA ASN A 218 25.93 7.37 5.78
C ASN A 218 26.33 5.98 5.26
N PHE A 219 25.38 5.20 4.76
CA PHE A 219 25.68 3.90 4.18
C PHE A 219 26.42 4.00 2.84
N THR A 220 26.18 5.06 2.07
CA THR A 220 26.86 5.30 0.80
C THR A 220 28.35 5.60 1.02
N GLU A 221 28.72 6.26 2.10
CA GLU A 221 30.14 6.50 2.46
C GLU A 221 30.87 5.18 2.73
N THR A 222 30.24 4.24 3.40
CA THR A 222 30.85 2.94 3.73
C THR A 222 30.77 1.91 2.60
N SER A 223 29.86 2.10 1.65
CA SER A 223 29.58 1.15 0.55
C SER A 223 29.27 1.88 -0.76
N PRO A 224 30.24 2.67 -1.30
CA PRO A 224 29.99 3.56 -2.44
C PRO A 224 29.56 2.83 -3.72
N HIS A 225 29.88 1.56 -3.87
CA HIS A 225 29.43 0.72 -4.99
C HIS A 225 27.91 0.49 -5.02
N LEU A 226 27.21 0.74 -3.91
CA LEU A 226 25.75 0.61 -3.81
C LEU A 226 25.01 1.93 -4.07
N ALA A 227 25.73 3.06 -4.20
CA ALA A 227 25.15 4.40 -4.34
C ALA A 227 24.19 4.53 -5.54
N ASN A 228 24.48 3.84 -6.63
CA ASN A 228 23.77 4.00 -7.90
C ASN A 228 22.74 2.89 -8.15
N THR A 229 22.45 2.04 -7.17
CA THR A 229 21.57 0.87 -7.39
C THR A 229 20.11 1.22 -7.65
N LEU A 230 19.70 2.44 -7.37
CA LEU A 230 18.32 2.93 -7.53
C LEU A 230 18.25 4.23 -8.34
N THR A 231 19.21 4.47 -9.22
CA THR A 231 19.19 5.64 -10.10
C THR A 231 18.03 5.53 -11.10
N PRO A 232 17.14 6.52 -11.17
CA PRO A 232 16.04 6.49 -12.11
C PRO A 232 16.51 6.82 -13.53
N PHE A 233 15.77 6.33 -14.55
CA PHE A 233 15.99 6.71 -15.95
C PHE A 233 15.38 8.07 -16.28
N LEU A 234 14.21 8.36 -15.69
CA LEU A 234 13.59 9.67 -15.84
C LEU A 234 14.25 10.69 -14.90
N PRO A 235 14.30 11.98 -15.25
CA PRO A 235 14.86 13.03 -14.42
C PRO A 235 13.94 13.41 -13.24
N ILE A 236 13.29 12.42 -12.65
CA ILE A 236 12.37 12.51 -11.51
C ILE A 236 12.90 11.56 -10.44
N TRP A 237 13.46 12.10 -9.37
CA TRP A 237 14.05 11.28 -8.30
C TRP A 237 13.03 10.81 -7.26
N VAL A 238 11.98 11.59 -7.07
CA VAL A 238 10.94 11.34 -6.07
C VAL A 238 9.59 11.60 -6.73
N ALA A 239 8.69 10.62 -6.69
CA ALA A 239 7.31 10.76 -7.14
C ALA A 239 6.44 11.39 -6.05
N GLU A 240 5.32 12.00 -6.43
CA GLU A 240 4.28 12.39 -5.50
C GLU A 240 3.34 11.21 -5.20
N PRO A 241 2.67 11.16 -4.04
CA PRO A 241 1.70 10.12 -3.72
C PRO A 241 0.59 9.97 -4.78
N GLU A 242 0.22 11.06 -5.43
CA GLU A 242 -0.79 11.12 -6.49
C GLU A 242 -0.37 10.35 -7.74
N ASP A 243 0.92 10.34 -8.08
CA ASP A 243 1.45 9.58 -9.23
C ASP A 243 1.23 8.07 -9.05
N ILE A 244 1.41 7.59 -7.81
CA ILE A 244 1.14 6.19 -7.48
C ILE A 244 -0.36 5.93 -7.46
N ALA A 245 -1.14 6.88 -6.92
CA ALA A 245 -2.59 6.76 -6.82
C ALA A 245 -3.27 6.67 -8.20
N ASP A 246 -2.72 7.31 -9.23
CA ASP A 246 -3.23 7.21 -10.60
C ASP A 246 -3.11 5.78 -11.15
N THR A 247 -1.97 5.12 -10.94
CA THR A 247 -1.76 3.72 -11.34
C THR A 247 -2.68 2.78 -10.54
N VAL A 248 -2.79 2.98 -9.23
CA VAL A 248 -3.65 2.17 -8.36
C VAL A 248 -5.13 2.33 -8.76
N CYS A 249 -5.57 3.54 -9.06
CA CYS A 249 -6.92 3.83 -9.54
C CYS A 249 -7.21 3.17 -10.90
N TRP A 250 -6.25 3.19 -11.83
CA TRP A 250 -6.36 2.47 -13.09
C TRP A 250 -6.49 0.95 -12.88
N LEU A 251 -5.66 0.36 -12.01
CA LEU A 251 -5.77 -1.07 -11.66
C LEU A 251 -7.09 -1.42 -10.97
N ALA A 252 -7.70 -0.49 -10.26
CA ALA A 252 -9.01 -0.67 -9.64
C ALA A 252 -10.16 -0.64 -10.66
N SER A 253 -9.98 -0.03 -11.82
CA SER A 253 -10.99 0.18 -12.85
C SER A 253 -11.11 -0.97 -13.85
N ASP A 254 -12.17 -0.96 -14.67
CA ASP A 254 -12.38 -1.92 -15.75
C ASP A 254 -11.43 -1.68 -16.95
N GLU A 255 -10.72 -0.54 -16.99
CA GLU A 255 -9.70 -0.28 -18.02
C GLU A 255 -8.54 -1.29 -17.95
N SER A 256 -8.29 -1.87 -16.77
CA SER A 256 -7.29 -2.91 -16.55
C SER A 256 -7.87 -4.33 -16.43
N ARG A 257 -9.07 -4.58 -16.99
CA ARG A 257 -9.82 -5.85 -16.82
C ARG A 257 -9.05 -7.12 -17.23
N ASN A 258 -8.04 -6.99 -18.06
CA ASN A 258 -7.21 -8.11 -18.52
C ASN A 258 -5.84 -8.19 -17.79
N ILE A 259 -5.62 -7.37 -16.75
CA ILE A 259 -4.36 -7.31 -16.01
C ILE A 259 -4.53 -7.99 -14.65
N THR A 260 -3.87 -9.13 -14.47
CA THR A 260 -3.80 -9.85 -13.18
C THR A 260 -2.43 -10.53 -13.04
N ALA A 261 -2.01 -10.82 -11.83
CA ALA A 261 -0.70 -11.40 -11.47
C ALA A 261 0.51 -10.54 -11.92
N ALA A 262 0.26 -9.27 -12.31
CA ALA A 262 1.31 -8.37 -12.76
C ALA A 262 2.01 -7.68 -11.59
N ALA A 263 3.32 -7.45 -11.75
CA ALA A 263 4.12 -6.57 -10.91
C ALA A 263 4.37 -5.28 -11.70
N ILE A 264 3.74 -4.18 -11.30
CA ILE A 264 3.75 -2.90 -12.03
C ILE A 264 4.72 -1.93 -11.35
N PRO A 265 5.91 -1.67 -11.93
CA PRO A 265 6.81 -0.66 -11.40
C PRO A 265 6.28 0.75 -11.68
N VAL A 266 6.32 1.60 -10.65
CA VAL A 266 6.07 3.05 -10.73
C VAL A 266 7.27 3.73 -10.06
N ASP A 267 8.42 3.61 -10.69
CA ASP A 267 9.73 3.80 -10.09
C ASP A 267 10.70 4.57 -10.98
N GLN A 268 10.19 5.24 -12.02
CA GLN A 268 10.96 6.02 -12.98
C GLN A 268 12.05 5.19 -13.72
N GLY A 269 11.92 3.87 -13.73
CA GLY A 269 12.84 2.94 -14.36
C GLY A 269 14.00 2.46 -13.44
N SER A 270 13.98 2.80 -12.15
CA SER A 270 15.09 2.50 -11.22
C SER A 270 15.33 1.00 -10.99
N THR A 271 14.38 0.13 -11.30
CA THR A 271 14.52 -1.33 -11.18
C THR A 271 15.02 -2.02 -12.46
N GLN A 272 15.26 -1.29 -13.54
CA GLN A 272 15.49 -1.90 -14.86
C GLN A 272 16.97 -2.17 -15.21
N TYR A 273 17.94 -1.93 -14.30
CA TYR A 273 19.34 -2.30 -14.49
C TYR A 273 20.04 -2.78 -13.23
#